data_d17d24c0e27b44c5b3765c8d52970a87
#
_entry.id   d17d24c0e27b44c5b3765c8d52970a87
#
_cell.length_a   1.000
_cell.length_b   1.000
_cell.length_c   1.000
_cell.angle_alpha   90.00
_cell.angle_beta   90.00
_cell.angle_gamma   90.00
#
_symmetry.space_group_name_H-M   'P 1'
#
loop_
_entity.id
_entity.type
_entity.pdbx_description
1 polymer ?
#
loop_
_entity_poly.entity_id
_entity_poly.type
_entity_poly.pdbx_seq_one_letter_code
_entity_poly.pdbx_strand_id
1 'polypeptide(L)'
;MRFLLIALLFSTSLAHAAPPKAEAFAPLFELAGIRLLCEQSAPLVQRGLSDKQQAQLAKVFAADDLCLDLAKKLTGKLDQAQLVKAKSLLESPLAQGFTAAERSVGEGGAEGLAAYRKQLGERPPREERLALVRRLDAAAHTTTLATLLRYEIGKTQAFLALQGRGESIDEKALSTQTKAQEDALRASSAQAVESFMLYAYRQMPSEKLAEYAALYEQPDVAQLLDSSVQVLPELFAARRAQLKK
;
A
#
# COMPACT_ATOMS: atom_id res chain seq x y z
N MET A 1 31.16 2.07 63.48
CA MET A 1 30.18 1.36 62.60
C MET A 1 30.20 2.09 61.26
N ARG A 2 30.81 1.45 60.24
CA ARG A 2 30.92 1.97 58.87
C ARG A 2 29.86 1.28 58.00
N PHE A 3 28.81 1.97 57.58
CA PHE A 3 27.83 1.47 56.61
C PHE A 3 28.39 1.67 55.19
N LEU A 4 28.71 0.58 54.51
CA LEU A 4 29.01 0.51 53.10
C LEU A 4 27.67 0.47 52.33
N LEU A 5 27.32 1.56 51.65
CA LEU A 5 26.25 1.61 50.66
C LEU A 5 26.74 1.04 49.33
N ILE A 6 26.34 -0.16 49.01
CA ILE A 6 26.59 -0.76 47.67
C ILE A 6 25.47 -0.25 46.76
N ALA A 7 25.79 0.71 45.89
CA ALA A 7 24.93 1.14 44.79
C ALA A 7 24.99 0.07 43.67
N LEU A 8 23.94 -0.75 43.54
CA LEU A 8 23.75 -1.64 42.41
C LEU A 8 23.32 -0.79 41.19
N LEU A 9 24.26 -0.53 40.29
CA LEU A 9 23.98 0.03 38.98
C LEU A 9 23.33 -1.07 38.13
N PHE A 10 22.01 -1.06 38.01
CA PHE A 10 21.29 -1.81 36.99
C PHE A 10 21.56 -1.18 35.62
N SER A 11 22.56 -1.70 34.94
CA SER A 11 22.77 -1.42 33.52
C SER A 11 21.64 -2.10 32.75
N THR A 12 20.55 -1.42 32.47
CA THR A 12 19.55 -1.88 31.50
C THR A 12 20.17 -1.82 30.12
N SER A 13 20.73 -2.92 29.69
CA SER A 13 21.11 -3.12 28.29
C SER A 13 19.82 -3.02 27.46
N LEU A 14 19.63 -1.91 26.77
CA LEU A 14 18.67 -1.80 25.66
C LEU A 14 19.15 -2.77 24.59
N ALA A 15 18.67 -4.01 24.66
CA ALA A 15 18.85 -4.98 23.59
C ALA A 15 18.14 -4.42 22.36
N HIS A 16 18.88 -3.77 21.46
CA HIS A 16 18.38 -3.44 20.14
C HIS A 16 18.14 -4.77 19.44
N ALA A 17 16.87 -5.12 19.24
CA ALA A 17 16.50 -6.28 18.45
C ALA A 17 17.13 -6.14 17.05
N ALA A 18 17.75 -7.21 16.57
CA ALA A 18 18.34 -7.21 15.23
C ALA A 18 17.26 -6.85 14.20
N PRO A 19 17.60 -6.05 13.17
CA PRO A 19 16.63 -5.71 12.13
C PRO A 19 16.10 -6.99 11.46
N PRO A 20 14.82 -7.03 11.10
CA PRO A 20 14.22 -8.18 10.46
C PRO A 20 14.86 -8.42 9.09
N LYS A 21 14.89 -9.67 8.65
CA LYS A 21 15.27 -10.01 7.27
C LYS A 21 14.17 -9.56 6.30
N ALA A 22 14.56 -9.18 5.08
CA ALA A 22 13.60 -8.72 4.05
C ALA A 22 12.51 -9.77 3.74
N GLU A 23 12.86 -11.05 3.77
CA GLU A 23 11.94 -12.16 3.52
C GLU A 23 10.80 -12.24 4.56
N ALA A 24 11.02 -11.73 5.77
CA ALA A 24 9.99 -11.71 6.83
C ALA A 24 8.80 -10.79 6.50
N PHE A 25 8.96 -9.88 5.56
CA PHE A 25 7.88 -8.99 5.12
C PHE A 25 6.91 -9.63 4.12
N ALA A 26 7.31 -10.68 3.39
CA ALA A 26 6.48 -11.27 2.34
C ALA A 26 5.07 -11.69 2.84
N PRO A 27 4.90 -12.41 3.96
CA PRO A 27 3.57 -12.74 4.48
C PRO A 27 2.75 -11.51 4.86
N LEU A 28 3.39 -10.45 5.37
CA LEU A 28 2.74 -9.20 5.73
C LEU A 28 2.25 -8.44 4.51
N PHE A 29 3.03 -8.43 3.44
CA PHE A 29 2.64 -7.79 2.18
C PHE A 29 1.42 -8.45 1.55
N GLU A 30 1.31 -9.79 1.64
CA GLU A 30 0.11 -10.53 1.24
C GLU A 30 -1.12 -10.11 2.07
N LEU A 31 -0.97 -10.11 3.39
CA LEU A 31 -2.05 -9.81 4.33
C LEU A 31 -2.51 -8.35 4.27
N ALA A 32 -1.58 -7.42 4.03
CA ALA A 32 -1.85 -5.97 3.97
C ALA A 32 -2.20 -5.47 2.56
N GLY A 33 -2.29 -6.36 1.55
CA GLY A 33 -2.58 -5.97 0.16
C GLY A 33 -1.43 -5.28 -0.58
N ILE A 34 -0.26 -5.13 0.04
CA ILE A 34 0.94 -4.52 -0.57
C ILE A 34 1.45 -5.38 -1.72
N ARG A 35 1.34 -6.71 -1.61
CA ARG A 35 1.71 -7.64 -2.68
C ARG A 35 0.94 -7.35 -3.97
N LEU A 36 -0.35 -7.10 -3.87
CA LEU A 36 -1.19 -6.77 -5.02
C LEU A 36 -0.71 -5.49 -5.74
N LEU A 37 -0.24 -4.48 -4.98
CA LEU A 37 0.36 -3.27 -5.56
C LEU A 37 1.61 -3.62 -6.39
N CYS A 38 2.49 -4.49 -5.90
CA CYS A 38 3.65 -4.96 -6.64
C CYS A 38 3.22 -5.68 -7.94
N GLU A 39 2.24 -6.57 -7.86
CA GLU A 39 1.72 -7.36 -8.99
C GLU A 39 1.05 -6.50 -10.06
N GLN A 40 0.34 -5.46 -9.67
CA GLN A 40 -0.32 -4.55 -10.61
C GLN A 40 0.63 -3.58 -11.28
N SER A 41 1.84 -3.36 -10.75
CA SER A 41 2.77 -2.35 -11.25
C SER A 41 3.19 -2.60 -12.70
N ALA A 42 3.70 -3.78 -13.04
CA ALA A 42 4.13 -4.11 -14.41
C ALA A 42 2.97 -4.05 -15.41
N PRO A 43 1.83 -4.74 -15.21
CA PRO A 43 0.70 -4.69 -16.14
C PRO A 43 0.18 -3.28 -16.42
N LEU A 44 0.18 -2.42 -15.39
CA LEU A 44 -0.31 -1.06 -15.54
C LEU A 44 0.67 -0.17 -16.33
N VAL A 45 1.98 -0.28 -16.05
CA VAL A 45 3.00 0.50 -16.78
C VAL A 45 3.06 0.09 -18.26
N GLN A 46 2.83 -1.17 -18.57
CA GLN A 46 2.90 -1.74 -19.92
C GLN A 46 1.78 -1.32 -20.88
N ARG A 47 0.68 -0.76 -20.35
CA ARG A 47 -0.51 -0.44 -21.16
C ARG A 47 -0.18 0.51 -22.30
N GLY A 48 -0.57 0.12 -23.53
CA GLY A 48 -0.40 0.94 -24.74
C GLY A 48 1.03 0.99 -25.28
N LEU A 49 1.95 0.15 -24.80
CA LEU A 49 3.33 0.08 -25.26
C LEU A 49 3.57 -1.09 -26.22
N SER A 50 4.66 -1.03 -27.00
CA SER A 50 5.09 -2.12 -27.86
C SER A 50 5.56 -3.34 -27.07
N ASP A 51 5.51 -4.54 -27.67
CA ASP A 51 5.91 -5.82 -27.04
C ASP A 51 7.35 -5.76 -26.49
N LYS A 52 8.26 -5.13 -27.20
CA LYS A 52 9.65 -4.95 -26.76
C LYS A 52 9.73 -4.13 -25.46
N GLN A 53 8.98 -3.03 -25.38
CA GLN A 53 8.91 -2.19 -24.19
C GLN A 53 8.21 -2.92 -23.04
N GLN A 54 7.13 -3.64 -23.34
CA GLN A 54 6.44 -4.46 -22.35
C GLN A 54 7.36 -5.50 -21.72
N ALA A 55 8.13 -6.24 -22.54
CA ALA A 55 9.09 -7.24 -22.08
C ALA A 55 10.19 -6.64 -21.17
N GLN A 56 10.67 -5.44 -21.50
CA GLN A 56 11.64 -4.71 -20.66
C GLN A 56 11.01 -4.31 -19.31
N LEU A 57 9.81 -3.76 -19.36
CA LEU A 57 9.09 -3.31 -18.16
C LEU A 57 8.67 -4.47 -17.26
N ALA A 58 8.30 -5.63 -17.83
CA ALA A 58 8.03 -6.83 -17.06
C ALA A 58 9.21 -7.24 -16.17
N LYS A 59 10.44 -7.07 -16.66
CA LYS A 59 11.66 -7.34 -15.87
C LYS A 59 11.91 -6.26 -14.83
N VAL A 60 11.85 -4.98 -15.23
CA VAL A 60 12.16 -3.86 -14.34
C VAL A 60 11.16 -3.73 -13.20
N PHE A 61 9.87 -4.02 -13.46
CA PHE A 61 8.79 -3.98 -12.48
C PHE A 61 8.29 -5.38 -12.07
N ALA A 62 9.15 -6.40 -12.14
CA ALA A 62 8.80 -7.74 -11.65
C ALA A 62 8.32 -7.66 -10.21
N ALA A 63 7.16 -8.27 -9.92
CA ALA A 63 6.48 -8.12 -8.64
C ALA A 63 7.33 -8.59 -7.46
N ASP A 64 8.02 -9.73 -7.61
CA ASP A 64 8.87 -10.29 -6.57
C ASP A 64 10.04 -9.36 -6.24
N ASP A 65 10.70 -8.83 -7.27
CA ASP A 65 11.82 -7.90 -7.11
C ASP A 65 11.36 -6.56 -6.50
N LEU A 66 10.19 -6.08 -6.91
CA LEU A 66 9.62 -4.84 -6.40
C LEU A 66 9.28 -4.97 -4.91
N CYS A 67 8.60 -6.06 -4.52
CA CYS A 67 8.29 -6.37 -3.14
C CYS A 67 9.55 -6.62 -2.29
N LEU A 68 10.54 -7.33 -2.82
CA LEU A 68 11.80 -7.55 -2.11
C LEU A 68 12.56 -6.24 -1.85
N ASP A 69 12.62 -5.36 -2.82
CA ASP A 69 13.28 -4.05 -2.65
C ASP A 69 12.51 -3.13 -1.71
N LEU A 70 11.17 -3.19 -1.72
CA LEU A 70 10.35 -2.54 -0.70
C LEU A 70 10.69 -3.09 0.70
N ALA A 71 10.70 -4.40 0.85
CA ALA A 71 11.05 -5.07 2.12
C ALA A 71 12.43 -4.65 2.63
N LYS A 72 13.46 -4.63 1.78
CA LYS A 72 14.80 -4.15 2.14
C LYS A 72 14.79 -2.71 2.68
N LYS A 73 14.00 -1.83 2.09
CA LYS A 73 13.87 -0.43 2.57
C LYS A 73 13.14 -0.36 3.93
N LEU A 74 12.30 -1.33 4.24
CA LEU A 74 11.54 -1.39 5.49
C LEU A 74 12.31 -2.04 6.65
N THR A 75 13.37 -2.82 6.41
CA THR A 75 14.16 -3.50 7.46
C THR A 75 14.73 -2.54 8.52
N GLY A 76 14.97 -1.28 8.18
CA GLY A 76 15.44 -0.24 9.12
C GLY A 76 14.32 0.59 9.75
N LYS A 77 13.05 0.30 9.42
CA LYS A 77 11.90 1.10 9.88
C LYS A 77 10.98 0.34 10.85
N LEU A 78 11.02 -0.99 10.82
CA LEU A 78 10.28 -1.87 11.71
C LEU A 78 11.25 -2.90 12.32
N ASP A 79 10.98 -3.29 13.56
CA ASP A 79 11.70 -4.38 14.21
C ASP A 79 10.93 -5.72 14.10
N GLN A 80 11.59 -6.81 14.52
CA GLN A 80 11.03 -8.15 14.43
C GLN A 80 9.75 -8.32 15.29
N ALA A 81 9.67 -7.66 16.45
CA ALA A 81 8.51 -7.76 17.34
C ALA A 81 7.29 -7.07 16.71
N GLN A 82 7.50 -5.92 16.09
CA GLN A 82 6.46 -5.19 15.34
C GLN A 82 5.92 -6.03 14.18
N LEU A 83 6.81 -6.70 13.41
CA LEU A 83 6.37 -7.58 12.31
C LEU A 83 5.51 -8.75 12.81
N VAL A 84 5.94 -9.42 13.89
CA VAL A 84 5.18 -10.54 14.48
C VAL A 84 3.80 -10.07 14.93
N LYS A 85 3.72 -8.91 15.57
CA LYS A 85 2.47 -8.36 16.08
C LYS A 85 1.54 -7.90 14.96
N ALA A 86 2.06 -7.19 13.96
CA ALA A 86 1.30 -6.81 12.77
C ALA A 86 0.75 -8.06 12.05
N LYS A 87 1.57 -9.10 11.89
CA LYS A 87 1.17 -10.38 11.29
C LYS A 87 0.02 -11.01 12.07
N SER A 88 0.14 -11.13 13.40
CA SER A 88 -0.90 -11.71 14.24
C SER A 88 -2.24 -10.99 14.13
N LEU A 89 -2.21 -9.65 14.04
CA LEU A 89 -3.41 -8.84 13.86
C LEU A 89 -4.06 -9.09 12.48
N LEU A 90 -3.26 -9.07 11.42
CA LEU A 90 -3.73 -9.25 10.04
C LEU A 90 -4.14 -10.70 9.72
N GLU A 91 -3.67 -11.69 10.49
CA GLU A 91 -4.10 -13.10 10.42
C GLU A 91 -5.33 -13.40 11.30
N SER A 92 -5.88 -12.41 12.01
CA SER A 92 -7.05 -12.63 12.85
C SER A 92 -8.29 -13.08 12.05
N PRO A 93 -9.22 -13.83 12.65
CA PRO A 93 -10.46 -14.23 11.98
C PRO A 93 -11.27 -13.04 11.46
N LEU A 94 -11.20 -11.90 12.15
CA LEU A 94 -11.82 -10.65 11.73
C LEU A 94 -11.23 -10.20 10.37
N ALA A 95 -9.90 -10.05 10.28
CA ALA A 95 -9.22 -9.62 9.07
C ALA A 95 -9.46 -10.60 7.91
N GLN A 96 -9.39 -11.90 8.17
CA GLN A 96 -9.67 -12.93 7.17
C GLN A 96 -11.08 -12.83 6.58
N GLY A 97 -12.08 -12.54 7.42
CA GLY A 97 -13.46 -12.35 6.95
C GLY A 97 -13.60 -11.15 6.00
N PHE A 98 -12.95 -10.02 6.32
CA PHE A 98 -12.95 -8.84 5.47
C PHE A 98 -12.16 -9.06 4.17
N THR A 99 -10.98 -9.67 4.23
CA THR A 99 -10.18 -10.02 3.04
C THR A 99 -10.93 -10.99 2.12
N ALA A 100 -11.68 -11.95 2.66
CA ALA A 100 -12.54 -12.85 1.86
C ALA A 100 -13.64 -12.06 1.12
N ALA A 101 -14.25 -11.08 1.78
CA ALA A 101 -15.25 -10.21 1.15
C ALA A 101 -14.66 -9.36 0.02
N GLU A 102 -13.44 -8.84 0.19
CA GLU A 102 -12.70 -8.10 -0.85
C GLU A 102 -12.39 -8.99 -2.07
N ARG A 103 -11.87 -10.19 -1.83
CA ARG A 103 -11.57 -11.18 -2.90
C ARG A 103 -12.80 -11.52 -3.71
N SER A 104 -13.96 -11.71 -3.07
CA SER A 104 -15.21 -12.02 -3.76
C SER A 104 -15.63 -10.95 -4.77
N VAL A 105 -15.24 -9.70 -4.56
CA VAL A 105 -15.45 -8.61 -5.52
C VAL A 105 -14.50 -8.75 -6.72
N GLY A 106 -13.25 -9.17 -6.50
CA GLY A 106 -12.25 -9.36 -7.56
C GLY A 106 -12.58 -10.56 -8.47
N GLU A 107 -13.11 -11.64 -7.90
CA GLU A 107 -13.33 -12.94 -8.60
C GLU A 107 -14.63 -13.03 -9.40
N GLY A 108 -15.40 -11.99 -9.53
CA GLY A 108 -16.66 -12.00 -10.32
C GLY A 108 -17.63 -10.87 -9.95
N GLY A 109 -17.24 -10.03 -9.00
CA GLY A 109 -18.08 -8.94 -8.50
C GLY A 109 -18.06 -7.65 -9.32
N ALA A 110 -17.33 -7.58 -10.43
CA ALA A 110 -17.18 -6.34 -11.20
C ALA A 110 -18.51 -5.76 -11.71
N GLU A 111 -19.39 -6.60 -12.21
CA GLU A 111 -20.75 -6.19 -12.66
C GLU A 111 -21.59 -5.73 -11.47
N GLY A 112 -21.57 -6.49 -10.37
CA GLY A 112 -22.25 -6.13 -9.14
C GLY A 112 -21.75 -4.81 -8.55
N LEU A 113 -20.45 -4.57 -8.55
CA LEU A 113 -19.88 -3.29 -8.12
C LEU A 113 -20.31 -2.14 -9.04
N ALA A 114 -20.35 -2.35 -10.36
CA ALA A 114 -20.81 -1.35 -11.33
C ALA A 114 -22.28 -1.00 -11.13
N ALA A 115 -23.14 -2.00 -10.92
CA ALA A 115 -24.55 -1.81 -10.58
C ALA A 115 -24.73 -1.09 -9.25
N TYR A 116 -23.97 -1.46 -8.24
CA TYR A 116 -24.00 -0.82 -6.92
C TYR A 116 -23.60 0.66 -6.97
N ARG A 117 -22.59 1.01 -7.78
CA ARG A 117 -22.22 2.42 -8.00
C ARG A 117 -23.35 3.28 -8.54
N LYS A 118 -24.18 2.72 -9.43
CA LYS A 118 -25.39 3.42 -9.91
C LYS A 118 -26.41 3.62 -8.78
N GLN A 119 -26.60 2.59 -7.94
CA GLN A 119 -27.51 2.68 -6.80
C GLN A 119 -27.07 3.71 -5.75
N LEU A 120 -25.75 3.90 -5.55
CA LEU A 120 -25.24 4.92 -4.62
C LEU A 120 -25.66 6.35 -5.01
N GLY A 121 -25.82 6.64 -6.30
CA GLY A 121 -26.34 7.94 -6.78
C GLY A 121 -27.82 8.17 -6.46
N GLU A 122 -28.61 7.09 -6.40
CA GLU A 122 -30.06 7.14 -6.11
C GLU A 122 -30.36 6.99 -4.61
N ARG A 123 -29.55 6.19 -3.93
CA ARG A 123 -29.71 5.85 -2.50
C ARG A 123 -28.34 5.92 -1.81
N PRO A 124 -27.95 7.10 -1.32
CA PRO A 124 -26.68 7.25 -0.62
C PRO A 124 -26.65 6.37 0.65
N PRO A 125 -25.48 5.88 1.05
CA PRO A 125 -25.33 5.09 2.27
C PRO A 125 -25.61 5.96 3.50
N ARG A 126 -25.94 5.33 4.62
CA ARG A 126 -26.07 6.05 5.89
C ARG A 126 -24.73 6.69 6.26
N GLU A 127 -24.77 7.91 6.77
CA GLU A 127 -23.58 8.70 7.11
C GLU A 127 -22.63 7.94 8.08
N GLU A 128 -23.20 7.25 9.07
CA GLU A 128 -22.43 6.43 10.01
C GLU A 128 -21.62 5.33 9.29
N ARG A 129 -22.23 4.70 8.28
CA ARG A 129 -21.55 3.66 7.48
C ARG A 129 -20.44 4.25 6.63
N LEU A 130 -20.69 5.40 6.05
CA LEU A 130 -19.75 6.15 5.24
C LEU A 130 -18.54 6.60 6.10
N ALA A 131 -18.81 7.10 7.30
CA ALA A 131 -17.76 7.49 8.25
C ALA A 131 -16.84 6.30 8.62
N LEU A 132 -17.40 5.10 8.84
CA LEU A 132 -16.61 3.90 9.14
C LEU A 132 -15.74 3.47 7.95
N VAL A 133 -16.27 3.52 6.72
CA VAL A 133 -15.50 3.22 5.51
C VAL A 133 -14.36 4.22 5.34
N ARG A 134 -14.61 5.51 5.51
CA ARG A 134 -13.58 6.55 5.45
C ARG A 134 -12.52 6.42 6.54
N ARG A 135 -12.92 6.03 7.75
CA ARG A 135 -12.00 5.73 8.85
C ARG A 135 -11.08 4.55 8.51
N LEU A 136 -11.64 3.46 7.98
CA LEU A 136 -10.86 2.31 7.52
C LEU A 136 -9.92 2.69 6.36
N ASP A 137 -10.42 3.41 5.35
CA ASP A 137 -9.59 3.87 4.23
C ASP A 137 -8.39 4.71 4.70
N ALA A 138 -8.62 5.62 5.64
CA ALA A 138 -7.57 6.43 6.23
C ALA A 138 -6.54 5.57 6.97
N ALA A 139 -6.98 4.63 7.81
CA ALA A 139 -6.11 3.75 8.61
C ALA A 139 -5.33 2.74 7.74
N ALA A 140 -5.97 2.20 6.70
CA ALA A 140 -5.36 1.25 5.76
C ALA A 140 -4.57 1.92 4.63
N HIS A 141 -4.59 3.26 4.53
CA HIS A 141 -3.98 4.04 3.44
C HIS A 141 -4.42 3.62 2.03
N THR A 142 -5.62 3.03 1.87
CA THR A 142 -6.03 2.41 0.61
C THR A 142 -6.10 3.43 -0.53
N THR A 143 -6.78 4.56 -0.30
CA THR A 143 -6.80 5.68 -1.28
C THR A 143 -5.40 6.22 -1.55
N THR A 144 -4.56 6.35 -0.53
CA THR A 144 -3.19 6.86 -0.68
C THR A 144 -2.35 5.91 -1.53
N LEU A 145 -2.36 4.62 -1.25
CA LEU A 145 -1.63 3.59 -2.01
C LEU A 145 -2.13 3.49 -3.46
N ALA A 146 -3.45 3.51 -3.66
CA ALA A 146 -4.04 3.52 -5.00
C ALA A 146 -3.66 4.77 -5.80
N THR A 147 -3.63 5.93 -5.17
CA THR A 147 -3.21 7.19 -5.79
C THR A 147 -1.73 7.17 -6.14
N LEU A 148 -0.86 6.74 -5.21
CA LEU A 148 0.57 6.62 -5.44
C LEU A 148 0.87 5.66 -6.60
N LEU A 149 0.26 4.48 -6.61
CA LEU A 149 0.45 3.53 -7.71
C LEU A 149 0.10 4.17 -9.05
N ARG A 150 -1.08 4.77 -9.17
CA ARG A 150 -1.53 5.41 -10.42
C ARG A 150 -0.63 6.58 -10.83
N TYR A 151 -0.20 7.39 -9.86
CA TYR A 151 0.70 8.52 -10.10
C TYR A 151 2.07 8.05 -10.58
N GLU A 152 2.68 7.09 -9.92
CA GLU A 152 3.99 6.56 -10.28
C GLU A 152 3.97 5.80 -11.62
N ILE A 153 2.87 5.12 -11.93
CA ILE A 153 2.61 4.54 -13.26
C ILE A 153 2.56 5.64 -14.33
N GLY A 154 1.77 6.68 -14.13
CA GLY A 154 1.67 7.83 -15.04
C GLY A 154 3.02 8.53 -15.27
N LYS A 155 3.79 8.74 -14.19
CA LYS A 155 5.17 9.25 -14.29
C LYS A 155 6.06 8.35 -15.12
N THR A 156 5.98 7.04 -14.95
CA THR A 156 6.79 6.09 -15.71
C THR A 156 6.41 6.12 -17.20
N GLN A 157 5.13 6.19 -17.51
CA GLN A 157 4.66 6.33 -18.90
C GLN A 157 5.09 7.67 -19.52
N ALA A 158 5.00 8.78 -18.79
CA ALA A 158 5.49 10.08 -19.24
C ALA A 158 7.01 10.05 -19.50
N PHE A 159 7.78 9.43 -18.59
CA PHE A 159 9.22 9.23 -18.77
C PHE A 159 9.54 8.45 -20.05
N LEU A 160 8.85 7.34 -20.31
CA LEU A 160 9.05 6.54 -21.54
C LEU A 160 8.66 7.30 -22.80
N ALA A 161 7.60 8.10 -22.76
CA ALA A 161 7.19 8.94 -23.88
C ALA A 161 8.25 10.01 -24.23
N LEU A 162 8.88 10.63 -23.22
CA LEU A 162 9.97 11.57 -23.40
C LEU A 162 11.21 10.89 -24.00
N GLN A 163 11.61 9.74 -23.46
CA GLN A 163 12.70 8.93 -24.01
C GLN A 163 12.47 8.54 -25.48
N GLY A 164 11.24 8.16 -25.82
CA GLY A 164 10.88 7.83 -27.22
C GLY A 164 11.05 8.99 -28.19
N ARG A 165 11.03 10.24 -27.69
CA ARG A 165 11.31 11.46 -28.47
C ARG A 165 12.77 11.89 -28.41
N GLY A 166 13.64 11.13 -27.78
CA GLY A 166 15.04 11.48 -27.58
C GLY A 166 15.28 12.54 -26.49
N GLU A 167 14.26 12.86 -25.68
CA GLU A 167 14.35 13.82 -24.61
C GLU A 167 14.87 13.16 -23.33
N SER A 168 15.73 13.85 -22.59
CA SER A 168 16.25 13.42 -21.29
C SER A 168 15.63 14.28 -20.20
N ILE A 169 15.13 13.64 -19.16
CA ILE A 169 14.53 14.31 -18.01
C ILE A 169 15.04 13.67 -16.71
N ASP A 170 15.33 14.48 -15.71
CA ASP A 170 15.62 14.00 -14.35
C ASP A 170 14.32 13.76 -13.55
N GLU A 171 14.44 13.05 -12.44
CA GLU A 171 13.30 12.66 -11.61
C GLU A 171 12.58 13.86 -11.00
N LYS A 172 13.30 14.92 -10.64
CA LYS A 172 12.73 16.13 -10.06
C LYS A 172 11.89 16.90 -11.08
N ALA A 173 12.42 17.09 -12.27
CA ALA A 173 11.72 17.74 -13.37
C ALA A 173 10.49 16.95 -13.80
N LEU A 174 10.60 15.61 -13.90
CA LEU A 174 9.48 14.72 -14.19
C LEU A 174 8.38 14.82 -13.12
N SER A 175 8.75 14.85 -11.84
CA SER A 175 7.81 15.02 -10.73
C SER A 175 7.10 16.37 -10.80
N THR A 176 7.82 17.44 -11.11
CA THR A 176 7.24 18.78 -11.27
C THR A 176 6.24 18.81 -12.43
N GLN A 177 6.58 18.22 -13.57
CA GLN A 177 5.72 18.18 -14.75
C GLN A 177 4.43 17.38 -14.53
N THR A 178 4.46 16.32 -13.70
CA THR A 178 3.32 15.44 -13.49
C THR A 178 2.48 15.80 -12.26
N LYS A 179 2.97 16.70 -11.40
CA LYS A 179 2.34 17.03 -10.11
C LYS A 179 0.87 17.49 -10.23
N ALA A 180 0.53 18.24 -11.26
CA ALA A 180 -0.83 18.73 -11.48
C ALA A 180 -1.88 17.60 -11.62
N GLN A 181 -1.48 16.37 -11.89
CA GLN A 181 -2.36 15.21 -12.02
C GLN A 181 -2.72 14.58 -10.67
N GLU A 182 -1.94 14.86 -9.61
CA GLU A 182 -2.03 14.16 -8.33
C GLU A 182 -3.40 14.34 -7.66
N ASP A 183 -3.93 15.57 -7.63
CA ASP A 183 -5.21 15.86 -6.98
C ASP A 183 -6.39 15.17 -7.69
N ALA A 184 -6.41 15.18 -9.04
CA ALA A 184 -7.43 14.49 -9.81
C ALA A 184 -7.35 12.96 -9.63
N LEU A 185 -6.13 12.40 -9.56
CA LEU A 185 -5.92 10.99 -9.26
C LEU A 185 -6.38 10.63 -7.85
N ARG A 186 -6.11 11.47 -6.86
CA ARG A 186 -6.56 11.29 -5.47
C ARG A 186 -8.08 11.28 -5.39
N ALA A 187 -8.75 12.28 -5.97
CA ALA A 187 -10.20 12.36 -5.97
C ALA A 187 -10.86 11.13 -6.61
N SER A 188 -10.36 10.71 -7.79
CA SER A 188 -10.89 9.53 -8.47
C SER A 188 -10.56 8.21 -7.75
N SER A 189 -9.42 8.12 -7.07
CA SER A 189 -9.06 6.96 -6.25
C SER A 189 -9.94 6.88 -5.00
N ALA A 190 -10.17 7.99 -4.31
CA ALA A 190 -11.05 8.05 -3.14
C ALA A 190 -12.46 7.57 -3.47
N GLN A 191 -13.05 8.06 -4.57
CA GLN A 191 -14.37 7.63 -5.03
C GLN A 191 -14.40 6.13 -5.37
N ALA A 192 -13.36 5.63 -6.03
CA ALA A 192 -13.27 4.21 -6.39
C ALA A 192 -13.13 3.32 -5.15
N VAL A 193 -12.27 3.69 -4.19
CA VAL A 193 -12.05 2.97 -2.94
C VAL A 193 -13.30 3.00 -2.06
N GLU A 194 -13.92 4.17 -1.87
CA GLU A 194 -15.14 4.30 -1.08
C GLU A 194 -16.27 3.39 -1.63
N SER A 195 -16.51 3.44 -2.94
CA SER A 195 -17.54 2.59 -3.56
C SER A 195 -17.20 1.10 -3.51
N PHE A 196 -15.92 0.74 -3.61
CA PHE A 196 -15.45 -0.64 -3.46
C PHE A 196 -15.69 -1.13 -2.03
N MET A 197 -15.23 -0.41 -1.02
CA MET A 197 -15.39 -0.80 0.38
C MET A 197 -16.86 -0.89 0.80
N LEU A 198 -17.69 0.06 0.38
CA LEU A 198 -19.12 0.02 0.64
C LEU A 198 -19.76 -1.24 0.05
N TYR A 199 -19.36 -1.64 -1.16
CA TYR A 199 -19.85 -2.85 -1.80
C TYR A 199 -19.29 -4.13 -1.18
N ALA A 200 -17.99 -4.20 -1.00
CA ALA A 200 -17.32 -5.39 -0.45
C ALA A 200 -17.87 -5.74 0.94
N TYR A 201 -18.04 -4.73 1.78
CA TYR A 201 -18.47 -4.92 3.16
C TYR A 201 -19.96 -4.79 3.40
N ARG A 202 -20.79 -4.65 2.34
CA ARG A 202 -22.25 -4.41 2.46
C ARG A 202 -23.00 -5.37 3.39
N GLN A 203 -22.49 -6.59 3.55
CA GLN A 203 -23.06 -7.60 4.43
C GLN A 203 -22.42 -7.66 5.83
N MET A 204 -21.34 -6.92 6.05
CA MET A 204 -20.66 -6.89 7.33
C MET A 204 -21.36 -5.94 8.30
N PRO A 205 -21.62 -6.34 9.57
CA PRO A 205 -22.15 -5.45 10.60
C PRO A 205 -21.23 -4.22 10.81
N SER A 206 -21.84 -3.08 11.14
CA SER A 206 -21.07 -1.83 11.34
C SER A 206 -20.08 -1.94 12.52
N GLU A 207 -20.45 -2.68 13.59
CA GLU A 207 -19.55 -2.95 14.70
C GLU A 207 -18.30 -3.70 14.24
N LYS A 208 -18.45 -4.71 13.36
CA LYS A 208 -17.31 -5.45 12.81
C LYS A 208 -16.45 -4.61 11.90
N LEU A 209 -17.05 -3.70 11.14
CA LEU A 209 -16.29 -2.73 10.32
C LEU A 209 -15.50 -1.76 11.22
N ALA A 210 -16.09 -1.32 12.33
CA ALA A 210 -15.40 -0.49 13.32
C ALA A 210 -14.22 -1.21 13.97
N GLU A 211 -14.39 -2.49 14.35
CA GLU A 211 -13.32 -3.35 14.86
C GLU A 211 -12.20 -3.52 13.83
N TYR A 212 -12.57 -3.71 12.56
CA TYR A 212 -11.59 -3.86 11.47
C TYR A 212 -10.81 -2.57 11.22
N ALA A 213 -11.46 -1.41 11.25
CA ALA A 213 -10.76 -0.12 11.19
C ALA A 213 -9.80 0.06 12.38
N ALA A 214 -10.24 -0.29 13.61
CA ALA A 214 -9.40 -0.24 14.79
C ALA A 214 -8.19 -1.20 14.74
N LEU A 215 -8.29 -2.31 14.00
CA LEU A 215 -7.17 -3.20 13.74
C LEU A 215 -6.08 -2.50 12.90
N TYR A 216 -6.46 -1.79 11.85
CA TYR A 216 -5.52 -1.03 11.02
C TYR A 216 -4.92 0.19 11.74
N GLU A 217 -5.59 0.71 12.75
CA GLU A 217 -5.10 1.78 13.63
C GLU A 217 -4.09 1.28 14.67
N GLN A 218 -3.88 -0.05 14.82
CA GLN A 218 -2.87 -0.57 15.73
C GLN A 218 -1.47 -0.12 15.32
N PRO A 219 -0.63 0.34 16.26
CA PRO A 219 0.65 0.97 15.94
C PRO A 219 1.54 0.16 15.00
N ASP A 220 1.56 -1.17 15.16
CA ASP A 220 2.44 -2.03 14.37
C ASP A 220 1.94 -2.19 12.94
N VAL A 221 0.62 -2.20 12.70
CA VAL A 221 0.01 -2.22 11.36
C VAL A 221 0.13 -0.85 10.71
N ALA A 222 -0.18 0.21 11.44
CA ALA A 222 -0.05 1.59 10.98
C ALA A 222 1.40 1.89 10.55
N GLN A 223 2.41 1.52 11.37
CA GLN A 223 3.82 1.73 11.06
C GLN A 223 4.26 1.00 9.78
N LEU A 224 3.76 -0.22 9.53
CA LEU A 224 4.03 -0.96 8.29
C LEU A 224 3.51 -0.20 7.07
N LEU A 225 2.26 0.27 7.13
CA LEU A 225 1.61 0.96 6.02
C LEU A 225 2.19 2.36 5.79
N ASP A 226 2.38 3.15 6.84
CA ASP A 226 3.01 4.47 6.78
C ASP A 226 4.41 4.40 6.16
N SER A 227 5.22 3.44 6.64
CA SER A 227 6.56 3.23 6.10
C SER A 227 6.54 2.80 4.64
N SER A 228 5.58 1.96 4.24
CA SER A 228 5.40 1.55 2.84
C SER A 228 5.04 2.74 1.95
N VAL A 229 4.07 3.55 2.37
CA VAL A 229 3.68 4.79 1.65
C VAL A 229 4.88 5.72 1.44
N GLN A 230 5.71 5.91 2.48
CA GLN A 230 6.87 6.81 2.42
C GLN A 230 7.95 6.35 1.44
N VAL A 231 8.19 5.05 1.28
CA VAL A 231 9.31 4.54 0.46
C VAL A 231 8.91 4.22 -0.98
N LEU A 232 7.63 4.07 -1.27
CA LEU A 232 7.14 3.72 -2.62
C LEU A 232 7.60 4.70 -3.72
N PRO A 233 7.55 6.05 -3.57
CA PRO A 233 8.02 6.96 -4.60
C PRO A 233 9.50 6.76 -4.97
N GLU A 234 10.37 6.55 -3.97
CA GLU A 234 11.78 6.28 -4.20
C GLU A 234 12.00 4.93 -4.91
N LEU A 235 11.20 3.93 -4.57
CA LEU A 235 11.27 2.62 -5.20
C LEU A 235 10.94 2.71 -6.70
N PHE A 236 9.88 3.41 -7.07
CA PHE A 236 9.52 3.64 -8.47
C PHE A 236 10.55 4.51 -9.21
N ALA A 237 11.12 5.53 -8.56
CA ALA A 237 12.20 6.34 -9.13
C ALA A 237 13.43 5.48 -9.42
N ALA A 238 13.82 4.58 -8.51
CA ALA A 238 14.92 3.64 -8.72
C ALA A 238 14.66 2.69 -9.90
N ARG A 239 13.41 2.25 -10.10
CA ARG A 239 13.02 1.44 -11.25
C ARG A 239 13.09 2.24 -12.56
N ARG A 240 12.61 3.49 -12.59
CA ARG A 240 12.77 4.38 -13.77
C ARG A 240 14.22 4.62 -14.13
N ALA A 241 15.11 4.75 -13.14
CA ALA A 241 16.53 4.92 -13.40
C ALA A 241 17.16 3.75 -14.16
N GLN A 242 16.64 2.51 -13.99
CA GLN A 242 17.09 1.33 -14.74
C GLN A 242 16.67 1.35 -16.23
N LEU A 243 15.67 2.15 -16.57
CA LEU A 243 15.17 2.30 -17.94
C LEU A 243 16.01 3.29 -18.76
N LYS A 244 16.93 4.03 -18.15
CA LYS A 244 17.81 5.02 -18.81
C LYS A 244 18.99 4.40 -19.60
N LYS A 245 19.09 3.06 -19.60
CA LYS A 245 20.22 2.33 -20.21
C LYS A 245 19.91 1.85 -21.61
#